data_02be0ab102f08e35d6de1632cc9f8bc9
#
_entry.id   02be0ab102f08e35d6de1632cc9f8bc9
#
_cell.length_a   1.000
_cell.length_b   1.000
_cell.length_c   1.000
_cell.angle_alpha   90.00
_cell.angle_beta   90.00
_cell.angle_gamma   90.00
#
_symmetry.space_group_name_H-M   'P 1'
#
loop_
_entity.id
_entity.type
_entity.pdbx_description
1 polymer ?
#
loop_
_entity_poly.entity_id
_entity_poly.type
_entity_poly.pdbx_seq_one_letter_code
_entity_poly.pdbx_strand_id
1 'polypeptide(L)'
;LRDGVTTALELEAGAYPVTEFGTHEPIAIASNARINFGASVGHAWARSAVLDAEDPVSGADQMRANAITEGDLRGMERPAFREPLTSEGREELRGHLETGLDEGGLGIGMLLDYMSEVVDDAEMQLVFDVAAEKQAPIIVHIRRGIAGDPSGLLEIIRYAKASGAPVHVCHVQANAMGNIDEFLRLIREARDEGVKITTESFPYNGASTSISAAVFDRDWQTIFDISYEDVEWAATGERFNEDMWHEYREKHPAGLVIHHYNKEEWTSVATNAPDVIVAADGFPIFTLEQKVAPFGVGTYSRVLGRYVREKGSLSLQDAIAKMTYLPARMLQDYSPSMAKKGRIKIGADADITVFDPARIIDNATYADPYQSSSGIVYVFVGGQLAIRDGELQSDVYAGRRVLR
;
A
#
# COMPACT_ATOMS: atom_id res chain seq x y z
N LEU A 1 6.48 14.83 -1.83
CA LEU A 1 7.45 15.69 -2.56
C LEU A 1 8.80 15.77 -1.86
N ARG A 2 8.87 15.99 -0.55
CA ARG A 2 10.15 16.14 0.18
C ARG A 2 10.99 14.86 0.26
N ASP A 3 10.42 13.72 -0.12
CA ASP A 3 11.11 12.44 -0.38
C ASP A 3 11.29 12.17 -1.89
N GLY A 4 11.10 13.18 -2.74
CA GLY A 4 11.28 13.09 -4.19
C GLY A 4 10.10 12.47 -4.96
N VAL A 5 8.98 12.16 -4.30
CA VAL A 5 7.82 11.51 -4.93
C VAL A 5 7.07 12.49 -5.82
N THR A 6 6.81 12.08 -7.06
CA THR A 6 6.04 12.84 -8.07
C THR A 6 4.68 12.21 -8.39
N THR A 7 4.51 10.94 -8.07
CA THR A 7 3.26 10.18 -8.25
C THR A 7 3.08 9.24 -7.07
N ALA A 8 1.92 9.31 -6.42
CA ALA A 8 1.51 8.37 -5.38
C ALA A 8 0.17 7.74 -5.74
N LEU A 9 0.08 6.42 -5.65
CA LEU A 9 -1.10 5.65 -6.00
C LEU A 9 -1.54 4.82 -4.79
N GLU A 10 -2.84 4.88 -4.48
CA GLU A 10 -3.47 4.03 -3.48
C GLU A 10 -3.98 2.77 -4.15
N LEU A 11 -3.18 1.71 -4.13
CA LEU A 11 -3.47 0.52 -4.90
C LEU A 11 -3.94 -0.67 -4.05
N GLU A 12 -3.47 -0.80 -2.82
CA GLU A 12 -3.76 -1.94 -1.95
C GLU A 12 -5.18 -1.85 -1.36
N ALA A 13 -5.48 -0.77 -0.64
CA ALA A 13 -6.82 -0.55 -0.10
C ALA A 13 -7.77 0.01 -1.17
N GLY A 14 -7.25 0.82 -2.08
CA GLY A 14 -8.02 1.42 -3.15
C GLY A 14 -9.07 2.41 -2.66
N ALA A 15 -10.06 2.68 -3.52
CA ALA A 15 -11.21 3.53 -3.21
C ALA A 15 -12.48 3.00 -3.89
N TYR A 16 -13.63 3.29 -3.30
CA TYR A 16 -14.93 3.10 -3.96
C TYR A 16 -15.95 4.07 -3.36
N PRO A 17 -16.69 4.87 -4.16
CA PRO A 17 -16.52 5.08 -5.61
C PRO A 17 -15.13 5.66 -5.97
N VAL A 18 -14.56 5.24 -7.09
CA VAL A 18 -13.22 5.71 -7.52
C VAL A 18 -13.23 7.19 -7.89
N THR A 19 -14.34 7.69 -8.42
CA THR A 19 -14.53 9.11 -8.77
C THR A 19 -14.43 10.03 -7.57
N GLU A 20 -14.73 9.54 -6.38
CA GLU A 20 -14.67 10.31 -5.13
C GLU A 20 -13.27 10.36 -4.50
N PHE A 21 -12.34 9.53 -4.96
CA PHE A 21 -10.97 9.53 -4.42
C PHE A 21 -10.33 10.92 -4.54
N GLY A 22 -9.96 11.49 -3.41
CA GLY A 22 -9.33 12.80 -3.32
C GLY A 22 -10.29 14.00 -3.43
N THR A 23 -11.61 13.78 -3.43
CA THR A 23 -12.61 14.87 -3.51
C THR A 23 -13.18 15.29 -2.16
N HIS A 24 -13.09 14.43 -1.13
CA HIS A 24 -13.65 14.71 0.19
C HIS A 24 -12.78 15.66 1.02
N GLU A 25 -13.42 16.65 1.65
CA GLU A 25 -12.76 17.49 2.66
C GLU A 25 -12.43 16.65 3.92
N PRO A 26 -11.28 16.88 4.59
CA PRO A 26 -10.29 17.91 4.30
C PRO A 26 -9.25 17.52 3.23
N ILE A 27 -9.41 16.38 2.55
CA ILE A 27 -8.45 15.84 1.60
C ILE A 27 -8.77 16.26 0.16
N ALA A 28 -9.39 17.37 -0.10
CA ALA A 28 -9.70 17.81 -1.46
C ALA A 28 -8.41 17.98 -2.33
N ILE A 29 -7.63 16.87 -2.45
CA ILE A 29 -6.40 16.82 -3.25
C ILE A 29 -6.70 16.98 -4.75
N ALA A 30 -7.92 16.67 -5.18
CA ALA A 30 -8.29 16.76 -6.60
C ALA A 30 -8.14 18.19 -7.16
N SER A 31 -8.34 19.23 -6.32
CA SER A 31 -8.18 20.65 -6.71
C SER A 31 -6.81 21.24 -6.39
N ASN A 32 -6.06 20.62 -5.46
CA ASN A 32 -4.80 21.16 -4.92
C ASN A 32 -3.69 20.10 -4.86
N ALA A 33 -3.70 19.14 -5.78
CA ALA A 33 -2.69 18.09 -5.82
C ALA A 33 -1.30 18.65 -6.20
N ARG A 34 -0.32 18.38 -5.36
CA ARG A 34 1.08 18.74 -5.64
C ARG A 34 1.82 17.65 -6.41
N ILE A 35 1.36 16.41 -6.30
CA ILE A 35 1.87 15.24 -7.01
C ILE A 35 0.74 14.53 -7.75
N ASN A 36 1.08 13.73 -8.74
CA ASN A 36 0.08 12.91 -9.42
C ASN A 36 -0.48 11.87 -8.43
N PHE A 37 -1.75 11.52 -8.57
CA PHE A 37 -2.47 10.63 -7.66
C PHE A 37 -3.48 9.76 -8.40
N GLY A 38 -3.82 8.61 -7.84
CA GLY A 38 -4.81 7.68 -8.37
C GLY A 38 -5.06 6.53 -7.41
N ALA A 39 -6.09 5.75 -7.68
CA ALA A 39 -6.44 4.60 -6.85
C ALA A 39 -6.87 3.39 -7.67
N SER A 40 -6.76 2.20 -7.11
CA SER A 40 -7.48 1.00 -7.53
C SER A 40 -8.94 1.07 -7.07
N VAL A 41 -9.77 0.15 -7.56
CA VAL A 41 -11.09 -0.12 -6.96
C VAL A 41 -10.86 -0.90 -5.67
N GLY A 42 -11.25 -0.34 -4.54
CA GLY A 42 -11.10 -1.02 -3.25
C GLY A 42 -12.17 -2.09 -3.06
N HIS A 43 -11.78 -3.36 -3.08
CA HIS A 43 -12.68 -4.49 -2.86
C HIS A 43 -13.44 -4.39 -1.51
N ALA A 44 -12.75 -4.05 -0.42
CA ALA A 44 -13.36 -3.86 0.89
C ALA A 44 -14.43 -2.75 0.88
N TRP A 45 -14.20 -1.68 0.14
CA TRP A 45 -15.13 -0.54 0.05
C TRP A 45 -16.32 -0.86 -0.87
N ALA A 46 -16.11 -1.64 -1.93
CA ALA A 46 -17.19 -2.20 -2.75
C ALA A 46 -18.05 -3.18 -1.93
N ARG A 47 -17.45 -4.00 -1.04
CA ARG A 47 -18.18 -4.83 -0.07
C ARG A 47 -18.99 -3.98 0.92
N SER A 48 -18.44 -2.85 1.37
CA SER A 48 -19.15 -1.93 2.25
C SER A 48 -20.40 -1.34 1.57
N ALA A 49 -20.32 -1.06 0.27
CA ALA A 49 -21.51 -0.61 -0.48
C ALA A 49 -22.62 -1.67 -0.54
N VAL A 50 -22.28 -2.96 -0.46
CA VAL A 50 -23.26 -4.07 -0.41
C VAL A 50 -23.75 -4.34 1.01
N LEU A 51 -22.85 -4.44 1.99
CA LEU A 51 -23.17 -4.90 3.33
C LEU A 51 -23.57 -3.79 4.30
N ASP A 52 -23.07 -2.58 4.08
CA ASP A 52 -23.34 -1.37 4.86
C ASP A 52 -24.17 -0.35 4.06
N ALA A 53 -25.14 -0.81 3.23
CA ALA A 53 -25.84 0.01 2.24
C ALA A 53 -26.53 1.29 2.81
N GLU A 54 -26.90 1.30 4.09
CA GLU A 54 -27.49 2.47 4.77
C GLU A 54 -26.42 3.47 5.25
N ASP A 55 -25.18 3.04 5.47
CA ASP A 55 -24.04 3.87 5.90
C ASP A 55 -22.72 3.33 5.30
N PRO A 56 -22.57 3.35 3.97
CA PRO A 56 -21.38 2.81 3.32
C PRO A 56 -20.16 3.64 3.67
N VAL A 57 -19.03 2.96 3.91
CA VAL A 57 -17.76 3.61 4.23
C VAL A 57 -16.86 3.58 3.02
N SER A 58 -16.45 4.74 2.58
CA SER A 58 -15.39 4.88 1.58
C SER A 58 -14.01 4.64 2.19
N GLY A 59 -13.03 4.28 1.35
CA GLY A 59 -11.64 4.19 1.80
C GLY A 59 -11.13 5.48 2.46
N ALA A 60 -11.59 6.64 2.02
CA ALA A 60 -11.26 7.93 2.62
C ALA A 60 -11.80 8.08 4.06
N ASP A 61 -13.00 7.59 4.33
CA ASP A 61 -13.60 7.62 5.66
C ASP A 61 -12.88 6.67 6.61
N GLN A 62 -12.52 5.46 6.14
CA GLN A 62 -11.72 4.53 6.94
C GLN A 62 -10.32 5.09 7.26
N MET A 63 -9.65 5.69 6.28
CA MET A 63 -8.36 6.32 6.50
C MET A 63 -8.46 7.51 7.48
N ARG A 64 -9.55 8.27 7.40
CA ARG A 64 -9.83 9.34 8.35
C ARG A 64 -10.12 8.79 9.74
N ALA A 65 -10.84 7.68 9.84
CA ALA A 65 -11.11 6.99 11.09
C ALA A 65 -9.82 6.50 11.78
N ASN A 66 -8.89 5.95 11.02
CA ASN A 66 -7.58 5.55 11.54
C ASN A 66 -6.75 6.74 12.05
N ALA A 67 -7.00 7.94 11.55
CA ALA A 67 -6.31 9.16 11.97
C ALA A 67 -6.87 9.77 13.26
N ILE A 68 -8.14 9.51 13.57
CA ILE A 68 -8.86 10.07 14.71
C ILE A 68 -8.96 8.98 15.77
N THR A 69 -8.21 9.13 16.85
CA THR A 69 -8.20 8.17 17.98
C THR A 69 -9.41 8.29 18.89
N GLU A 70 -10.29 9.28 18.67
CA GLU A 70 -11.49 9.54 19.46
C GLU A 70 -12.73 9.56 18.54
N GLY A 71 -13.71 8.72 18.82
CA GLY A 71 -14.99 8.70 18.14
C GLY A 71 -15.60 7.30 17.96
N ASP A 72 -16.83 7.24 17.51
CA ASP A 72 -17.64 6.03 17.30
C ASP A 72 -17.28 5.27 16.00
N LEU A 73 -15.98 5.24 15.68
CA LEU A 73 -15.48 4.64 14.46
C LEU A 73 -15.06 3.20 14.74
N ARG A 74 -15.76 2.25 14.14
CA ARG A 74 -15.63 0.82 14.41
C ARG A 74 -14.39 0.18 13.76
N GLY A 75 -13.51 0.98 13.13
CA GLY A 75 -12.33 0.44 12.47
C GLY A 75 -12.66 -0.67 11.47
N MET A 76 -11.96 -1.79 11.54
CA MET A 76 -12.19 -2.98 10.71
C MET A 76 -13.21 -3.95 11.34
N GLU A 77 -14.07 -3.51 12.27
CA GLU A 77 -15.15 -4.31 12.84
C GLU A 77 -16.46 -4.22 12.05
N ARG A 78 -16.47 -3.50 10.92
CA ARG A 78 -17.64 -3.31 10.05
C ARG A 78 -18.01 -4.60 9.30
N PRO A 79 -19.30 -4.76 8.90
CA PRO A 79 -19.77 -5.91 8.12
C PRO A 79 -18.90 -6.21 6.89
N ALA A 80 -18.40 -5.20 6.18
CA ALA A 80 -17.49 -5.37 5.04
C ALA A 80 -16.28 -6.29 5.34
N PHE A 81 -15.78 -6.26 6.57
CA PHE A 81 -14.63 -7.08 7.00
C PHE A 81 -15.02 -8.32 7.81
N ARG A 82 -16.28 -8.43 8.27
CA ARG A 82 -16.70 -9.42 9.25
C ARG A 82 -17.81 -10.35 8.78
N GLU A 83 -18.50 -10.04 7.67
CA GLU A 83 -19.63 -10.83 7.20
C GLU A 83 -19.39 -11.39 5.80
N PRO A 84 -19.75 -12.68 5.54
CA PRO A 84 -19.67 -13.24 4.20
C PRO A 84 -20.77 -12.67 3.30
N LEU A 85 -20.50 -12.59 2.00
CA LEU A 85 -21.52 -12.21 1.01
C LEU A 85 -22.43 -13.37 0.65
N THR A 86 -23.71 -13.06 0.48
CA THR A 86 -24.67 -13.98 -0.17
C THR A 86 -24.39 -14.09 -1.68
N SER A 87 -25.09 -14.99 -2.40
CA SER A 87 -25.00 -15.08 -3.85
C SER A 87 -25.42 -13.77 -4.51
N GLU A 88 -26.50 -13.15 -4.03
CA GLU A 88 -27.00 -11.86 -4.50
C GLU A 88 -25.99 -10.74 -4.21
N GLY A 89 -25.44 -10.71 -3.00
CA GLY A 89 -24.42 -9.74 -2.63
C GLY A 89 -23.14 -9.86 -3.46
N ARG A 90 -22.77 -11.08 -3.89
CA ARG A 90 -21.65 -11.26 -4.84
C ARG A 90 -21.93 -10.70 -6.23
N GLU A 91 -23.16 -10.81 -6.73
CA GLU A 91 -23.54 -10.19 -8.01
C GLU A 91 -23.56 -8.66 -7.91
N GLU A 92 -24.00 -8.10 -6.78
CA GLU A 92 -23.90 -6.65 -6.52
C GLU A 92 -22.44 -6.21 -6.44
N LEU A 93 -21.58 -6.97 -5.73
CA LEU A 93 -20.14 -6.71 -5.68
C LEU A 93 -19.52 -6.68 -7.08
N ARG A 94 -19.89 -7.65 -7.97
CA ARG A 94 -19.44 -7.64 -9.37
C ARG A 94 -19.75 -6.30 -10.04
N GLY A 95 -20.99 -5.83 -9.93
CA GLY A 95 -21.42 -4.56 -10.50
C GLY A 95 -20.61 -3.36 -9.98
N HIS A 96 -20.32 -3.35 -8.68
CA HIS A 96 -19.50 -2.30 -8.06
C HIS A 96 -18.05 -2.33 -8.55
N LEU A 97 -17.41 -3.51 -8.64
CA LEU A 97 -16.05 -3.65 -9.16
C LEU A 97 -15.95 -3.21 -10.63
N GLU A 98 -16.90 -3.63 -11.48
CA GLU A 98 -16.97 -3.23 -12.88
C GLU A 98 -17.14 -1.71 -13.01
N THR A 99 -18.05 -1.12 -12.25
CA THR A 99 -18.28 0.33 -12.22
C THR A 99 -17.01 1.07 -11.82
N GLY A 100 -16.36 0.67 -10.74
CA GLY A 100 -15.13 1.32 -10.28
C GLY A 100 -13.98 1.23 -11.29
N LEU A 101 -13.87 0.11 -12.02
CA LEU A 101 -12.89 -0.01 -13.11
C LEU A 101 -13.25 0.90 -14.30
N ASP A 102 -14.52 1.02 -14.64
CA ASP A 102 -15.01 1.90 -15.72
C ASP A 102 -14.90 3.40 -15.33
N GLU A 103 -14.91 3.73 -14.04
CA GLU A 103 -14.60 5.06 -13.48
C GLU A 103 -13.10 5.40 -13.55
N GLY A 104 -12.24 4.47 -13.93
CA GLY A 104 -10.81 4.65 -14.12
C GLY A 104 -9.94 4.08 -12.99
N GLY A 105 -10.48 3.17 -12.17
CA GLY A 105 -9.72 2.43 -11.17
C GLY A 105 -8.55 1.66 -11.78
N LEU A 106 -7.35 1.81 -11.21
CA LEU A 106 -6.08 1.29 -11.76
C LEU A 106 -5.91 -0.23 -11.62
N GLY A 107 -6.92 -0.91 -11.14
CA GLY A 107 -6.98 -2.33 -10.85
C GLY A 107 -7.96 -2.57 -9.72
N ILE A 108 -7.93 -3.75 -9.11
CA ILE A 108 -8.73 -4.09 -7.92
C ILE A 108 -7.78 -4.28 -6.74
N GLY A 109 -7.93 -3.46 -5.71
CA GLY A 109 -7.18 -3.55 -4.46
C GLY A 109 -7.87 -4.49 -3.47
N MET A 110 -7.15 -5.44 -2.89
CA MET A 110 -7.70 -6.45 -2.00
C MET A 110 -6.94 -6.51 -0.67
N LEU A 111 -7.62 -6.18 0.42
CA LEU A 111 -7.15 -6.33 1.80
C LEU A 111 -7.49 -7.74 2.35
N LEU A 112 -7.04 -8.80 1.66
CA LEU A 112 -7.55 -10.15 1.85
C LEU A 112 -7.27 -10.73 3.24
N ASP A 113 -6.11 -10.44 3.84
CA ASP A 113 -5.79 -10.93 5.20
C ASP A 113 -6.78 -10.42 6.26
N TYR A 114 -7.27 -9.19 6.10
CA TYR A 114 -8.24 -8.58 7.01
C TYR A 114 -9.66 -9.15 6.86
N MET A 115 -9.91 -9.93 5.80
CA MET A 115 -11.18 -10.57 5.48
C MET A 115 -11.03 -12.08 5.34
N SER A 116 -10.00 -12.66 5.95
CA SER A 116 -9.63 -14.09 5.78
C SER A 116 -10.76 -15.04 6.11
N GLU A 117 -11.58 -14.71 7.10
CA GLU A 117 -12.67 -15.58 7.59
C GLU A 117 -13.97 -15.47 6.78
N VAL A 118 -14.11 -14.43 5.95
CA VAL A 118 -15.39 -14.09 5.31
C VAL A 118 -15.37 -14.04 3.79
N VAL A 119 -14.20 -13.92 3.18
CA VAL A 119 -14.04 -14.00 1.73
C VAL A 119 -13.80 -15.46 1.33
N ASP A 120 -14.80 -16.09 0.74
CA ASP A 120 -14.77 -17.48 0.32
C ASP A 120 -14.23 -17.68 -1.12
N ASP A 121 -14.07 -18.94 -1.54
CA ASP A 121 -13.61 -19.30 -2.86
C ASP A 121 -14.51 -18.74 -3.98
N ALA A 122 -15.83 -18.61 -3.74
CA ALA A 122 -16.75 -18.09 -4.76
C ALA A 122 -16.57 -16.60 -4.99
N GLU A 123 -16.30 -15.83 -3.91
CA GLU A 123 -15.98 -14.41 -4.00
C GLU A 123 -14.59 -14.20 -4.62
N MET A 124 -13.59 -15.00 -4.21
CA MET A 124 -12.27 -14.97 -4.85
C MET A 124 -12.35 -15.21 -6.35
N GLN A 125 -13.08 -16.25 -6.78
CA GLN A 125 -13.26 -16.54 -8.20
C GLN A 125 -13.91 -15.38 -8.94
N LEU A 126 -14.97 -14.77 -8.36
CA LEU A 126 -15.66 -13.63 -8.95
C LEU A 126 -14.70 -12.44 -9.17
N VAL A 127 -13.90 -12.08 -8.17
CA VAL A 127 -12.95 -10.96 -8.28
C VAL A 127 -11.91 -11.21 -9.37
N PHE A 128 -11.38 -12.45 -9.44
CA PHE A 128 -10.42 -12.82 -10.47
C PHE A 128 -11.03 -12.88 -11.86
N ASP A 129 -12.29 -13.31 -12.00
CA ASP A 129 -13.01 -13.30 -13.26
C ASP A 129 -13.26 -11.87 -13.77
N VAL A 130 -13.73 -10.96 -12.91
CA VAL A 130 -13.88 -9.53 -13.22
C VAL A 130 -12.56 -8.92 -13.67
N ALA A 131 -11.48 -9.19 -12.94
CA ALA A 131 -10.16 -8.67 -13.27
C ALA A 131 -9.66 -9.18 -14.64
N ALA A 132 -9.88 -10.46 -14.95
CA ALA A 132 -9.51 -11.05 -16.23
C ALA A 132 -10.37 -10.48 -17.39
N GLU A 133 -11.70 -10.42 -17.24
CA GLU A 133 -12.64 -9.88 -18.22
C GLU A 133 -12.35 -8.41 -18.54
N LYS A 134 -12.09 -7.60 -17.52
CA LYS A 134 -11.75 -6.18 -17.65
C LYS A 134 -10.27 -5.95 -17.97
N GLN A 135 -9.44 -6.98 -18.03
CA GLN A 135 -7.98 -6.87 -18.22
C GLN A 135 -7.34 -5.91 -17.20
N ALA A 136 -7.74 -6.02 -15.94
CA ALA A 136 -7.27 -5.19 -14.83
C ALA A 136 -6.35 -5.99 -13.89
N PRO A 137 -5.31 -5.40 -13.29
CA PRO A 137 -4.50 -6.08 -12.30
C PRO A 137 -5.24 -6.17 -10.97
N ILE A 138 -4.96 -7.24 -10.21
CA ILE A 138 -5.32 -7.36 -8.80
C ILE A 138 -4.09 -6.99 -7.97
N ILE A 139 -4.26 -6.08 -7.02
CA ILE A 139 -3.21 -5.66 -6.08
C ILE A 139 -3.63 -6.16 -4.70
N VAL A 140 -2.87 -7.09 -4.12
CA VAL A 140 -3.38 -7.87 -3.00
C VAL A 140 -2.45 -7.94 -1.80
N HIS A 141 -3.00 -7.58 -0.64
CA HIS A 141 -2.51 -7.98 0.67
C HIS A 141 -2.98 -9.41 0.92
N ILE A 142 -2.10 -10.38 0.74
CA ILE A 142 -2.43 -11.81 0.79
C ILE A 142 -2.73 -12.28 2.21
N ARG A 143 -3.46 -13.39 2.35
CA ARG A 143 -3.66 -14.06 3.64
C ARG A 143 -2.34 -14.47 4.26
N ARG A 144 -2.19 -14.27 5.55
CA ARG A 144 -0.99 -14.64 6.30
C ARG A 144 -1.12 -16.02 6.89
N GLY A 145 -0.11 -16.84 6.68
CA GLY A 145 0.13 -18.04 7.43
C GLY A 145 1.05 -17.80 8.62
N ILE A 146 1.20 -18.80 9.48
CA ILE A 146 2.07 -18.76 10.66
C ILE A 146 3.53 -18.63 10.22
N ALA A 147 4.26 -17.68 10.79
CA ALA A 147 5.69 -17.49 10.59
C ALA A 147 6.12 -17.45 9.11
N GLY A 148 5.30 -16.85 8.24
CA GLY A 148 5.58 -16.73 6.81
C GLY A 148 5.31 -18.02 6.02
N ASP A 149 4.30 -18.79 6.40
CA ASP A 149 3.81 -19.89 5.57
C ASP A 149 3.33 -19.37 4.21
N PRO A 150 3.72 -19.99 3.07
CA PRO A 150 3.43 -19.47 1.75
C PRO A 150 2.02 -19.78 1.21
N SER A 151 1.13 -20.38 1.99
CA SER A 151 -0.21 -20.80 1.55
C SER A 151 -1.01 -19.68 0.89
N GLY A 152 -1.00 -18.46 1.46
CA GLY A 152 -1.68 -17.31 0.89
C GLY A 152 -1.08 -16.86 -0.45
N LEU A 153 0.23 -16.94 -0.62
CA LEU A 153 0.87 -16.67 -1.92
C LEU A 153 0.47 -17.73 -2.95
N LEU A 154 0.49 -19.00 -2.57
CA LEU A 154 0.10 -20.12 -3.46
C LEU A 154 -1.38 -20.04 -3.83
N GLU A 155 -2.25 -19.59 -2.93
CA GLU A 155 -3.67 -19.31 -3.22
C GLU A 155 -3.79 -18.30 -4.35
N ILE A 156 -3.12 -17.15 -4.26
CA ILE A 156 -3.17 -16.11 -5.29
C ILE A 156 -2.58 -16.58 -6.62
N ILE A 157 -1.45 -17.30 -6.59
CA ILE A 157 -0.86 -17.89 -7.80
C ILE A 157 -1.85 -18.85 -8.49
N ARG A 158 -2.57 -19.67 -7.72
CA ARG A 158 -3.59 -20.60 -8.24
C ARG A 158 -4.70 -19.86 -8.97
N TYR A 159 -5.28 -18.81 -8.37
CA TYR A 159 -6.34 -18.01 -9.00
C TYR A 159 -5.84 -17.25 -10.22
N ALA A 160 -4.66 -16.62 -10.13
CA ALA A 160 -4.04 -15.90 -11.23
C ALA A 160 -3.77 -16.83 -12.44
N LYS A 161 -3.31 -18.05 -12.18
CA LYS A 161 -3.06 -19.06 -13.21
C LYS A 161 -4.36 -19.55 -13.87
N ALA A 162 -5.41 -19.74 -13.08
CA ALA A 162 -6.71 -20.21 -13.57
C ALA A 162 -7.45 -19.15 -14.41
N SER A 163 -7.45 -17.89 -13.96
CA SER A 163 -8.16 -16.79 -14.61
C SER A 163 -7.37 -16.09 -15.72
N GLY A 164 -6.03 -16.08 -15.63
CA GLY A 164 -5.14 -15.27 -16.45
C GLY A 164 -5.07 -13.80 -16.01
N ALA A 165 -5.71 -13.42 -14.90
CA ALA A 165 -5.65 -12.07 -14.34
C ALA A 165 -4.22 -11.74 -13.86
N PRO A 166 -3.71 -10.54 -14.18
CA PRO A 166 -2.44 -10.08 -13.64
C PRO A 166 -2.55 -9.79 -12.13
N VAL A 167 -1.52 -10.12 -11.37
CA VAL A 167 -1.52 -9.89 -9.93
C VAL A 167 -0.27 -9.14 -9.45
N HIS A 168 -0.42 -8.34 -8.43
CA HIS A 168 0.64 -7.70 -7.69
C HIS A 168 0.50 -8.03 -6.21
N VAL A 169 1.50 -8.70 -5.65
CA VAL A 169 1.54 -9.08 -4.23
C VAL A 169 2.20 -7.95 -3.45
N CYS A 170 1.44 -7.34 -2.53
CA CYS A 170 1.92 -6.24 -1.71
C CYS A 170 2.97 -6.71 -0.69
N HIS A 171 3.90 -5.83 -0.33
CA HIS A 171 4.86 -5.93 0.78
C HIS A 171 5.33 -7.36 1.12
N VAL A 172 5.95 -8.03 0.12
CA VAL A 172 6.33 -9.46 0.20
C VAL A 172 7.13 -9.82 1.47
N GLN A 173 8.01 -8.95 1.95
CA GLN A 173 8.80 -9.17 3.17
C GLN A 173 7.93 -9.27 4.42
N ALA A 174 6.84 -8.52 4.45
CA ALA A 174 5.89 -8.50 5.57
C ALA A 174 5.07 -9.78 5.64
N ASN A 175 4.81 -10.43 4.51
CA ASN A 175 4.09 -11.69 4.44
C ASN A 175 5.02 -12.89 4.61
N ALA A 176 6.20 -12.84 4.00
CA ALA A 176 7.16 -13.94 3.97
C ALA A 176 7.98 -14.09 5.24
N MET A 177 8.25 -12.99 5.95
CA MET A 177 9.09 -13.00 7.16
C MET A 177 10.42 -13.74 6.90
N GLY A 178 10.77 -14.73 7.74
CA GLY A 178 11.97 -15.56 7.59
C GLY A 178 11.99 -16.45 6.34
N ASN A 179 10.85 -16.63 5.66
CA ASN A 179 10.74 -17.43 4.44
C ASN A 179 10.87 -16.60 3.14
N ILE A 180 11.46 -15.42 3.20
CA ILE A 180 11.52 -14.49 2.07
C ILE A 180 12.14 -15.12 0.79
N ASP A 181 13.16 -15.94 0.91
CA ASP A 181 13.79 -16.63 -0.22
C ASP A 181 12.82 -17.59 -0.92
N GLU A 182 11.99 -18.29 -0.15
CA GLU A 182 10.96 -19.20 -0.65
C GLU A 182 9.87 -18.44 -1.41
N PHE A 183 9.36 -17.32 -0.85
CA PHE A 183 8.37 -16.48 -1.52
C PHE A 183 8.89 -15.95 -2.85
N LEU A 184 10.12 -15.43 -2.86
CA LEU A 184 10.76 -14.94 -4.09
C LEU A 184 10.99 -16.05 -5.11
N ARG A 185 11.29 -17.27 -4.65
CA ARG A 185 11.42 -18.45 -5.52
C ARG A 185 10.07 -18.79 -6.17
N LEU A 186 9.00 -18.90 -5.37
CA LEU A 186 7.64 -19.20 -5.86
C LEU A 186 7.13 -18.17 -6.86
N ILE A 187 7.38 -16.87 -6.61
CA ILE A 187 7.04 -15.80 -7.55
C ILE A 187 7.79 -15.95 -8.87
N ARG A 188 9.07 -16.27 -8.85
CA ARG A 188 9.87 -16.52 -10.08
C ARG A 188 9.33 -17.71 -10.85
N GLU A 189 9.07 -18.84 -10.18
CA GLU A 189 8.51 -20.04 -10.80
C GLU A 189 7.16 -19.77 -11.44
N ALA A 190 6.27 -19.05 -10.75
CA ALA A 190 4.98 -18.65 -11.32
C ALA A 190 5.14 -17.80 -12.59
N ARG A 191 6.12 -16.88 -12.63
CA ARG A 191 6.45 -16.10 -13.83
C ARG A 191 6.96 -16.97 -14.97
N ASP A 192 7.84 -17.92 -14.67
CA ASP A 192 8.38 -18.86 -15.67
C ASP A 192 7.29 -19.76 -16.25
N GLU A 193 6.23 -20.03 -15.48
CA GLU A 193 5.01 -20.71 -15.93
C GLU A 193 4.02 -19.80 -16.66
N GLY A 194 4.34 -18.51 -16.85
CA GLY A 194 3.55 -17.55 -17.60
C GLY A 194 2.52 -16.74 -16.78
N VAL A 195 2.51 -16.87 -15.45
CA VAL A 195 1.66 -16.04 -14.59
C VAL A 195 2.19 -14.60 -14.59
N LYS A 196 1.31 -13.64 -14.85
CA LYS A 196 1.64 -12.20 -14.77
C LYS A 196 1.63 -11.76 -13.31
N ILE A 197 2.69 -12.04 -12.57
CA ILE A 197 2.83 -11.72 -11.15
C ILE A 197 3.99 -10.78 -10.89
N THR A 198 3.76 -9.73 -10.11
CA THR A 198 4.75 -8.78 -9.61
C THR A 198 4.65 -8.68 -8.09
N THR A 199 5.64 -8.07 -7.46
CA THR A 199 5.63 -7.84 -6.02
C THR A 199 6.44 -6.61 -5.64
N GLU A 200 6.25 -6.15 -4.42
CA GLU A 200 6.93 -4.99 -3.84
C GLU A 200 7.41 -5.26 -2.41
N SER A 201 8.24 -4.37 -1.91
CA SER A 201 8.67 -4.31 -0.52
C SER A 201 8.83 -2.87 -0.06
N PHE A 202 8.71 -2.63 1.25
CA PHE A 202 9.09 -1.37 1.87
C PHE A 202 10.28 -1.57 2.83
N PRO A 203 11.21 -0.60 2.93
CA PRO A 203 12.52 -0.81 3.57
C PRO A 203 12.50 -0.52 5.09
N TYR A 204 11.50 -1.04 5.82
CA TYR A 204 11.35 -0.85 7.26
C TYR A 204 11.06 -2.16 7.99
N ASN A 205 11.36 -2.19 9.29
CA ASN A 205 11.29 -3.39 10.11
C ASN A 205 9.98 -3.52 10.94
N GLY A 206 9.09 -2.56 10.85
CA GLY A 206 7.75 -2.63 11.41
C GLY A 206 6.70 -2.60 10.32
N ALA A 207 5.48 -2.97 10.66
CA ALA A 207 4.30 -2.73 9.85
C ALA A 207 3.26 -2.01 10.69
N SER A 208 2.29 -1.36 10.07
CA SER A 208 1.25 -0.60 10.77
C SER A 208 -0.12 -1.00 10.26
N THR A 209 -1.09 -1.12 11.18
CA THR A 209 -2.48 -1.40 10.84
C THR A 209 -3.41 -0.96 11.98
N SER A 210 -4.74 -1.08 11.78
CA SER A 210 -5.72 -0.87 12.85
C SER A 210 -5.58 -1.94 13.94
N ILE A 211 -5.71 -1.54 15.20
CA ILE A 211 -5.74 -2.47 16.35
C ILE A 211 -6.90 -3.47 16.25
N SER A 212 -7.98 -3.15 15.53
CA SER A 212 -9.14 -4.02 15.28
C SER A 212 -8.99 -4.91 14.04
N ALA A 213 -7.84 -4.93 13.38
CA ALA A 213 -7.62 -5.78 12.23
C ALA A 213 -7.83 -7.26 12.56
N ALA A 214 -8.48 -8.01 11.65
CA ALA A 214 -8.87 -9.41 11.87
C ALA A 214 -7.69 -10.35 12.17
N VAL A 215 -6.49 -10.01 11.74
CA VAL A 215 -5.29 -10.77 12.09
C VAL A 215 -5.08 -10.86 13.60
N PHE A 216 -5.49 -9.83 14.36
CA PHE A 216 -5.37 -9.78 15.82
C PHE A 216 -6.47 -10.56 16.57
N ASP A 217 -7.46 -11.09 15.87
CA ASP A 217 -8.44 -12.04 16.45
C ASP A 217 -7.95 -13.49 16.40
N ARG A 218 -6.93 -13.74 15.59
CA ARG A 218 -6.24 -15.03 15.48
C ARG A 218 -5.11 -15.11 16.51
N ASP A 219 -4.37 -16.21 16.53
CA ASP A 219 -3.12 -16.34 17.30
C ASP A 219 -1.99 -15.51 16.67
N TRP A 220 -2.16 -14.19 16.69
CA TRP A 220 -1.27 -13.23 16.03
C TRP A 220 0.16 -13.24 16.60
N GLN A 221 0.31 -13.59 17.89
CA GLN A 221 1.64 -13.71 18.49
C GLN A 221 2.44 -14.82 17.84
N THR A 222 1.80 -15.97 17.59
CA THR A 222 2.42 -17.06 16.81
C THR A 222 2.56 -16.72 15.32
N ILE A 223 1.59 -16.01 14.72
CA ILE A 223 1.63 -15.61 13.31
C ILE A 223 2.84 -14.71 13.04
N PHE A 224 3.10 -13.74 13.92
CA PHE A 224 4.17 -12.77 13.75
C PHE A 224 5.48 -13.11 14.50
N ASP A 225 5.48 -14.14 15.33
CA ASP A 225 6.60 -14.48 16.24
C ASP A 225 7.01 -13.31 17.14
N ILE A 226 6.02 -12.65 17.76
CA ILE A 226 6.19 -11.48 18.66
C ILE A 226 5.30 -11.55 19.89
N SER A 227 5.55 -10.65 20.84
CA SER A 227 4.74 -10.44 22.05
C SER A 227 4.03 -9.09 22.04
N TYR A 228 3.24 -8.78 23.06
CA TYR A 228 2.64 -7.47 23.26
C TYR A 228 3.69 -6.35 23.30
N GLU A 229 4.86 -6.59 23.88
CA GLU A 229 5.94 -5.60 24.01
C GLU A 229 6.58 -5.20 22.67
N ASP A 230 6.35 -6.01 21.62
CA ASP A 230 6.80 -5.71 20.25
C ASP A 230 5.80 -4.85 19.48
N VAL A 231 4.63 -4.56 20.08
CA VAL A 231 3.60 -3.72 19.50
C VAL A 231 3.59 -2.35 20.16
N GLU A 232 3.48 -1.31 19.36
CA GLU A 232 3.52 0.09 19.77
C GLU A 232 2.21 0.77 19.42
N TRP A 233 1.63 1.53 20.36
CA TRP A 233 0.54 2.43 20.06
C TRP A 233 1.06 3.62 19.24
N ALA A 234 0.67 3.73 17.98
CA ALA A 234 1.26 4.70 17.06
C ALA A 234 1.16 6.15 17.55
N ALA A 235 0.05 6.51 18.23
CA ALA A 235 -0.18 7.88 18.69
C ALA A 235 0.81 8.35 19.76
N THR A 236 1.31 7.46 20.63
CA THR A 236 2.17 7.83 21.76
C THR A 236 3.57 7.23 21.70
N GLY A 237 3.75 6.12 20.97
CA GLY A 237 4.98 5.32 20.99
C GLY A 237 5.09 4.38 22.19
N GLU A 238 4.00 4.23 22.98
CA GLU A 238 3.97 3.34 24.13
C GLU A 238 3.86 1.88 23.68
N ARG A 239 4.63 1.00 24.34
CA ARG A 239 4.59 -0.44 24.10
C ARG A 239 3.49 -1.10 24.90
N PHE A 240 2.80 -2.06 24.29
CA PHE A 240 1.70 -2.76 24.93
C PHE A 240 2.19 -3.77 25.95
N ASN A 241 1.33 -4.01 26.94
CA ASN A 241 1.22 -5.25 27.69
C ASN A 241 -0.18 -5.84 27.42
N GLU A 242 -0.46 -7.01 27.97
CA GLU A 242 -1.73 -7.73 27.71
C GLU A 242 -2.96 -6.92 28.15
N ASP A 243 -2.95 -6.34 29.37
CA ASP A 243 -4.08 -5.57 29.90
C ASP A 243 -4.36 -4.32 29.05
N MET A 244 -3.32 -3.57 28.69
CA MET A 244 -3.40 -2.40 27.84
C MET A 244 -3.88 -2.75 26.42
N TRP A 245 -3.45 -3.88 25.87
CA TRP A 245 -3.89 -4.37 24.58
C TRP A 245 -5.40 -4.59 24.53
N HIS A 246 -5.95 -5.29 25.51
CA HIS A 246 -7.39 -5.54 25.58
C HIS A 246 -8.18 -4.25 25.82
N GLU A 247 -7.71 -3.39 26.72
CA GLU A 247 -8.32 -2.09 26.98
C GLU A 247 -8.40 -1.21 25.72
N TYR A 248 -7.31 -1.13 24.95
CA TYR A 248 -7.25 -0.27 23.76
C TYR A 248 -8.07 -0.82 22.59
N ARG A 249 -8.12 -2.13 22.42
CA ARG A 249 -9.02 -2.77 21.45
C ARG A 249 -10.49 -2.45 21.71
N GLU A 250 -10.89 -2.39 22.98
CA GLU A 250 -12.27 -2.05 23.36
C GLU A 250 -12.54 -0.54 23.20
N LYS A 251 -11.62 0.31 23.66
CA LYS A 251 -11.85 1.76 23.74
C LYS A 251 -11.48 2.53 22.47
N HIS A 252 -10.54 2.01 21.68
CA HIS A 252 -9.95 2.69 20.53
C HIS A 252 -9.85 1.79 19.29
N PRO A 253 -10.92 1.12 18.84
CA PRO A 253 -10.85 0.10 17.79
C PRO A 253 -10.36 0.62 16.43
N ALA A 254 -10.52 1.92 16.16
CA ALA A 254 -10.00 2.56 14.94
C ALA A 254 -8.52 2.96 15.01
N GLY A 255 -7.89 2.88 16.18
CA GLY A 255 -6.54 3.35 16.39
C GLY A 255 -5.47 2.50 15.68
N LEU A 256 -4.35 3.13 15.38
CA LEU A 256 -3.22 2.48 14.70
C LEU A 256 -2.23 1.89 15.69
N VAL A 257 -1.73 0.71 15.36
CA VAL A 257 -0.59 0.08 16.01
C VAL A 257 0.56 -0.09 15.02
N ILE A 258 1.78 -0.10 15.53
CA ILE A 258 2.99 -0.46 14.80
C ILE A 258 3.52 -1.74 15.45
N HIS A 259 3.60 -2.82 14.69
CA HIS A 259 4.11 -4.10 15.17
C HIS A 259 5.48 -4.39 14.52
N HIS A 260 6.49 -4.58 15.38
CA HIS A 260 7.90 -4.62 14.99
C HIS A 260 8.37 -6.07 14.80
N TYR A 261 7.79 -6.78 13.84
CA TYR A 261 8.09 -8.20 13.57
C TYR A 261 9.06 -8.42 12.42
N ASN A 262 9.15 -7.47 11.47
CA ASN A 262 10.08 -7.59 10.36
C ASN A 262 11.52 -7.43 10.83
N LYS A 263 12.40 -8.33 10.39
CA LYS A 263 13.83 -8.23 10.66
C LYS A 263 14.56 -7.60 9.48
N GLU A 264 15.61 -6.82 9.77
CA GLU A 264 16.41 -6.11 8.77
C GLU A 264 16.98 -7.06 7.68
N GLU A 265 17.33 -8.28 8.06
CA GLU A 265 17.82 -9.30 7.14
C GLU A 265 16.77 -9.66 6.07
N TRP A 266 15.50 -9.85 6.46
CA TRP A 266 14.42 -10.20 5.53
C TRP A 266 14.07 -9.01 4.62
N THR A 267 13.96 -7.84 5.22
CA THR A 267 13.72 -6.58 4.51
C THR A 267 14.82 -6.28 3.50
N SER A 268 16.09 -6.54 3.87
CA SER A 268 17.22 -6.35 2.97
C SER A 268 17.20 -7.35 1.80
N VAL A 269 16.87 -8.62 2.03
CA VAL A 269 16.74 -9.61 0.95
C VAL A 269 15.68 -9.17 -0.04
N ALA A 270 14.47 -8.80 0.44
CA ALA A 270 13.38 -8.36 -0.43
C ALA A 270 13.73 -7.08 -1.20
N THR A 271 14.26 -6.06 -0.52
CA THR A 271 14.60 -4.77 -1.13
C THR A 271 15.68 -4.90 -2.20
N ASN A 272 16.67 -5.78 -1.99
CA ASN A 272 17.76 -6.03 -2.94
C ASN A 272 17.38 -7.01 -4.06
N ALA A 273 16.32 -7.82 -3.90
CA ALA A 273 15.94 -8.83 -4.88
C ALA A 273 15.60 -8.20 -6.25
N PRO A 274 16.03 -8.79 -7.38
CA PRO A 274 15.65 -8.31 -8.70
C PRO A 274 14.13 -8.26 -8.88
N ASP A 275 13.63 -7.29 -9.65
CA ASP A 275 12.21 -7.16 -10.02
C ASP A 275 11.22 -6.99 -8.85
N VAL A 276 11.70 -6.76 -7.63
CA VAL A 276 10.87 -6.32 -6.51
C VAL A 276 10.78 -4.80 -6.53
N ILE A 277 9.56 -4.27 -6.60
CA ILE A 277 9.28 -2.83 -6.57
C ILE A 277 9.53 -2.31 -5.14
N VAL A 278 9.90 -1.05 -5.00
CA VAL A 278 9.92 -0.36 -3.71
C VAL A 278 8.65 0.47 -3.58
N ALA A 279 7.84 0.15 -2.57
CA ALA A 279 6.65 0.88 -2.18
C ALA A 279 6.82 1.54 -0.80
N ALA A 280 5.94 2.42 -0.43
CA ALA A 280 6.00 3.10 0.86
C ALA A 280 5.18 2.39 1.95
N ASP A 281 4.05 1.79 1.60
CA ASP A 281 3.08 1.23 2.55
C ASP A 281 2.71 2.26 3.64
N GLY A 282 2.54 3.52 3.22
CA GLY A 282 2.39 4.67 4.11
C GLY A 282 0.93 5.05 4.32
N PHE A 283 0.56 5.30 5.57
CA PHE A 283 -0.76 5.84 5.90
C PHE A 283 -0.91 7.31 5.51
N PRO A 284 -2.12 7.75 5.12
CA PRO A 284 -2.41 9.16 4.92
C PRO A 284 -2.22 9.96 6.21
N ILE A 285 -1.67 11.15 6.07
CA ILE A 285 -1.43 12.09 7.17
C ILE A 285 -2.39 13.25 7.01
N PHE A 286 -3.34 13.37 7.93
CA PHE A 286 -4.37 14.43 7.91
C PHE A 286 -3.97 15.62 8.77
N THR A 287 -3.29 15.39 9.88
CA THR A 287 -2.75 16.42 10.76
C THR A 287 -1.35 16.05 11.24
N LEU A 288 -0.55 17.03 11.63
CA LEU A 288 0.79 16.80 12.20
C LEU A 288 0.76 16.26 13.65
N GLU A 289 -0.41 16.26 14.26
CA GLU A 289 -0.63 15.68 15.60
C GLU A 289 -0.85 14.16 15.53
N GLN A 290 -1.37 13.68 14.38
CA GLN A 290 -1.48 12.25 14.11
C GLN A 290 -0.09 11.64 13.99
N LYS A 291 0.23 10.61 14.77
CA LYS A 291 1.45 9.83 14.58
C LYS A 291 1.16 8.58 13.74
N VAL A 292 2.03 8.33 12.78
CA VAL A 292 2.02 7.16 11.90
C VAL A 292 3.44 6.61 11.79
N ALA A 293 3.60 5.42 11.21
CA ALA A 293 4.92 4.92 10.86
C ALA A 293 5.60 5.83 9.81
N PRO A 294 6.95 5.93 9.79
CA PRO A 294 7.68 6.87 8.94
C PRO A 294 7.66 6.54 7.44
N PHE A 295 6.98 5.50 7.03
CA PHE A 295 7.03 4.91 5.70
C PHE A 295 6.67 5.89 4.58
N GLY A 296 5.57 6.66 4.74
CA GLY A 296 5.12 7.64 3.76
C GLY A 296 6.03 8.87 3.60
N VAL A 297 7.03 9.05 4.49
CA VAL A 297 7.83 10.27 4.56
C VAL A 297 9.27 10.07 4.07
N GLY A 298 9.87 8.87 4.24
CA GLY A 298 11.29 8.67 4.03
C GLY A 298 11.70 7.45 3.20
N THR A 299 10.76 6.64 2.71
CA THR A 299 11.04 5.34 2.05
C THR A 299 12.07 5.45 0.92
N TYR A 300 11.89 6.39 0.01
CA TYR A 300 12.71 6.44 -1.21
C TYR A 300 14.10 6.98 -0.96
N SER A 301 14.23 7.99 -0.11
CA SER A 301 15.52 8.49 0.36
C SER A 301 16.26 7.46 1.22
N ARG A 302 15.53 6.65 2.00
CA ARG A 302 16.10 5.54 2.77
C ARG A 302 16.76 4.50 1.87
N VAL A 303 16.12 4.12 0.76
CA VAL A 303 16.73 3.18 -0.20
C VAL A 303 18.02 3.76 -0.79
N LEU A 304 18.00 5.01 -1.22
CA LEU A 304 19.18 5.67 -1.81
C LEU A 304 20.30 5.90 -0.78
N GLY A 305 19.94 6.31 0.44
CA GLY A 305 20.90 6.57 1.51
C GLY A 305 21.47 5.28 2.07
N ARG A 306 20.63 4.40 2.57
CA ARG A 306 21.07 3.21 3.33
C ARG A 306 21.48 2.05 2.45
N TYR A 307 20.67 1.66 1.45
CA TYR A 307 20.95 0.46 0.66
C TYR A 307 21.99 0.73 -0.43
N VAL A 308 21.92 1.89 -1.07
CA VAL A 308 22.89 2.26 -2.12
C VAL A 308 24.19 2.79 -1.52
N ARG A 309 24.14 3.94 -0.77
CA ARG A 309 25.35 4.64 -0.33
C ARG A 309 26.03 3.96 0.85
N GLU A 310 25.29 3.63 1.93
CA GLU A 310 25.91 3.17 3.19
C GLU A 310 26.25 1.68 3.15
N LYS A 311 25.30 0.83 2.73
CA LYS A 311 25.49 -0.62 2.67
C LYS A 311 26.17 -1.08 1.37
N GLY A 312 26.01 -0.34 0.26
CA GLY A 312 26.47 -0.75 -1.07
C GLY A 312 25.84 -2.06 -1.56
N SER A 313 24.67 -2.42 -1.00
CA SER A 313 24.00 -3.69 -1.30
C SER A 313 23.09 -3.63 -2.53
N LEU A 314 22.78 -2.43 -3.00
CA LEU A 314 21.96 -2.16 -4.18
C LEU A 314 22.66 -1.14 -5.07
N SER A 315 22.69 -1.37 -6.40
CA SER A 315 23.22 -0.37 -7.32
C SER A 315 22.29 0.84 -7.40
N LEU A 316 22.84 2.03 -7.67
CA LEU A 316 22.03 3.23 -7.86
C LEU A 316 21.02 3.06 -9.01
N GLN A 317 21.42 2.39 -10.09
CA GLN A 317 20.58 2.16 -11.26
C GLN A 317 19.40 1.24 -10.90
N ASP A 318 19.65 0.14 -10.17
CA ASP A 318 18.58 -0.76 -9.75
C ASP A 318 17.64 -0.10 -8.74
N ALA A 319 18.17 0.68 -7.80
CA ALA A 319 17.36 1.46 -6.85
C ALA A 319 16.40 2.40 -7.58
N ILE A 320 16.92 3.17 -8.54
CA ILE A 320 16.09 4.08 -9.35
C ILE A 320 15.05 3.28 -10.14
N ALA A 321 15.42 2.17 -10.78
CA ALA A 321 14.48 1.36 -11.54
C ALA A 321 13.33 0.82 -10.66
N LYS A 322 13.64 0.36 -9.45
CA LYS A 322 12.65 -0.16 -8.47
C LYS A 322 11.65 0.90 -8.00
N MET A 323 12.04 2.16 -7.98
CA MET A 323 11.22 3.28 -7.50
C MET A 323 10.55 4.08 -8.62
N THR A 324 10.87 3.81 -9.89
CA THR A 324 10.38 4.59 -11.04
C THR A 324 9.88 3.71 -12.18
N TYR A 325 10.79 3.02 -12.86
CA TYR A 325 10.48 2.26 -14.07
C TYR A 325 9.62 1.01 -13.78
N LEU A 326 9.94 0.25 -12.73
CA LEU A 326 9.20 -0.98 -12.43
C LEU A 326 7.75 -0.71 -12.02
N PRO A 327 7.42 0.25 -11.11
CA PRO A 327 6.03 0.56 -10.81
C PRO A 327 5.28 1.14 -12.03
N ALA A 328 5.93 1.98 -12.85
CA ALA A 328 5.31 2.47 -14.08
C ALA A 328 5.06 1.33 -15.09
N ARG A 329 6.01 0.40 -15.24
CA ARG A 329 5.88 -0.78 -16.10
C ARG A 329 4.76 -1.72 -15.65
N MET A 330 4.57 -1.90 -14.35
CA MET A 330 3.50 -2.72 -13.78
C MET A 330 2.12 -2.26 -14.25
N LEU A 331 1.91 -0.93 -14.39
CA LEU A 331 0.62 -0.34 -14.72
C LEU A 331 0.50 0.18 -16.16
N GLN A 332 1.59 0.24 -16.94
CA GLN A 332 1.60 0.90 -18.26
C GLN A 332 0.65 0.29 -19.29
N ASP A 333 0.36 -1.01 -19.16
CA ASP A 333 -0.54 -1.72 -20.09
C ASP A 333 -2.02 -1.50 -19.73
N TYR A 334 -2.27 -0.94 -18.53
CA TYR A 334 -3.61 -0.70 -17.97
C TYR A 334 -3.92 0.80 -17.85
N SER A 335 -2.91 1.67 -17.88
CA SER A 335 -3.02 3.12 -17.76
C SER A 335 -2.14 3.83 -18.79
N PRO A 336 -2.72 4.55 -19.77
CA PRO A 336 -1.93 5.35 -20.72
C PRO A 336 -1.05 6.41 -20.05
N SER A 337 -1.46 6.92 -18.88
CA SER A 337 -0.67 7.85 -18.09
C SER A 337 0.60 7.19 -17.57
N MET A 338 0.51 5.95 -17.07
CA MET A 338 1.66 5.23 -16.53
C MET A 338 2.67 4.82 -17.60
N ALA A 339 2.25 4.66 -18.86
CA ALA A 339 3.15 4.43 -19.98
C ALA A 339 4.13 5.62 -20.26
N LYS A 340 3.83 6.80 -19.71
CA LYS A 340 4.65 8.02 -19.83
C LYS A 340 5.52 8.31 -18.61
N LYS A 341 5.39 7.53 -17.53
CA LYS A 341 6.09 7.75 -16.26
C LYS A 341 7.29 6.82 -16.08
N GLY A 342 8.13 7.11 -15.08
CA GLY A 342 9.25 6.28 -14.67
C GLY A 342 10.42 6.24 -15.68
N ARG A 343 10.49 7.18 -16.62
CA ARG A 343 11.52 7.19 -17.68
C ARG A 343 11.82 8.59 -18.18
N ILE A 344 13.07 8.82 -18.54
CA ILE A 344 13.52 10.08 -19.19
C ILE A 344 13.64 9.82 -20.69
N LYS A 345 12.64 10.22 -21.45
CA LYS A 345 12.62 10.16 -22.92
C LYS A 345 11.69 11.22 -23.50
N ILE A 346 11.88 11.54 -24.79
CA ILE A 346 10.98 12.46 -25.52
C ILE A 346 9.55 11.88 -25.51
N GLY A 347 8.56 12.69 -25.12
CA GLY A 347 7.15 12.32 -25.02
C GLY A 347 6.77 11.69 -23.68
N ALA A 348 7.69 11.48 -22.75
CA ALA A 348 7.38 11.12 -21.36
C ALA A 348 6.98 12.37 -20.56
N ASP A 349 6.29 12.14 -19.43
CA ASP A 349 5.96 13.21 -18.49
C ASP A 349 7.24 13.76 -17.86
N ALA A 350 7.29 15.07 -17.68
CA ALA A 350 8.40 15.73 -17.00
C ALA A 350 8.21 15.69 -15.46
N ASP A 351 8.13 14.48 -14.94
CA ASP A 351 8.12 14.18 -13.50
C ASP A 351 9.55 13.79 -13.13
N ILE A 352 10.33 14.74 -12.62
CA ILE A 352 11.78 14.59 -12.48
C ILE A 352 12.22 14.98 -11.07
N THR A 353 12.97 14.08 -10.43
CA THR A 353 13.61 14.32 -9.14
C THR A 353 15.12 14.42 -9.32
N VAL A 354 15.70 15.52 -8.82
CA VAL A 354 17.15 15.77 -8.78
C VAL A 354 17.58 15.72 -7.33
N PHE A 355 18.54 14.87 -7.02
CA PHE A 355 19.04 14.68 -5.66
C PHE A 355 20.57 14.62 -5.63
N ASP A 356 21.14 14.91 -4.46
CA ASP A 356 22.56 14.75 -4.18
C ASP A 356 22.83 13.35 -3.64
N PRO A 357 23.49 12.45 -4.38
CA PRO A 357 23.72 11.08 -3.96
C PRO A 357 24.65 10.96 -2.73
N ALA A 358 25.44 11.98 -2.44
CA ALA A 358 26.30 12.02 -1.27
C ALA A 358 25.53 12.39 0.02
N ARG A 359 24.38 13.06 -0.12
CA ARG A 359 23.61 13.61 1.01
C ARG A 359 22.23 12.98 1.20
N ILE A 360 21.71 12.28 0.19
CA ILE A 360 20.35 11.69 0.23
C ILE A 360 20.24 10.71 1.38
N ILE A 361 19.26 10.94 2.28
CA ILE A 361 18.93 10.06 3.41
C ILE A 361 17.55 10.37 3.95
N ASP A 362 16.88 9.36 4.54
CA ASP A 362 15.69 9.53 5.37
C ASP A 362 16.08 10.08 6.74
N ASN A 363 15.28 11.00 7.27
CA ASN A 363 15.41 11.53 8.63
C ASN A 363 14.24 11.09 9.53
N ALA A 364 13.15 10.62 8.92
CA ALA A 364 11.97 10.17 9.64
C ALA A 364 12.26 8.90 10.45
N THR A 365 11.76 8.86 11.67
CA THR A 365 11.84 7.73 12.60
C THR A 365 10.47 7.40 13.17
N TYR A 366 10.31 6.26 13.82
CA TYR A 366 9.05 5.93 14.52
C TYR A 366 8.71 6.96 15.62
N ALA A 367 9.71 7.47 16.32
CA ALA A 367 9.52 8.49 17.37
C ALA A 367 9.20 9.88 16.79
N ASP A 368 9.78 10.22 15.63
CA ASP A 368 9.59 11.50 14.93
C ASP A 368 9.37 11.25 13.43
N PRO A 369 8.13 10.91 13.02
CA PRO A 369 7.85 10.44 11.66
C PRO A 369 7.80 11.55 10.60
N TYR A 370 7.78 12.84 10.99
CA TYR A 370 7.57 13.95 10.05
C TYR A 370 8.84 14.69 9.63
N GLN A 371 9.99 14.12 9.92
CA GLN A 371 11.26 14.69 9.47
C GLN A 371 11.45 14.48 7.96
N SER A 372 11.49 15.58 7.22
CA SER A 372 11.72 15.55 5.78
C SER A 372 13.07 14.95 5.45
N SER A 373 13.14 14.18 4.35
CA SER A 373 14.40 13.64 3.84
C SER A 373 15.40 14.73 3.48
N SER A 374 16.69 14.43 3.60
CA SER A 374 17.79 15.30 3.16
C SER A 374 18.27 14.90 1.77
N GLY A 375 18.83 15.86 1.01
CA GLY A 375 19.49 15.59 -0.26
C GLY A 375 18.61 15.70 -1.50
N ILE A 376 17.30 15.90 -1.38
CA ILE A 376 16.42 16.27 -2.50
C ILE A 376 16.69 17.74 -2.84
N VAL A 377 17.04 18.03 -4.10
CA VAL A 377 17.44 19.38 -4.57
C VAL A 377 16.33 20.03 -5.38
N TYR A 378 15.88 19.36 -6.46
CA TYR A 378 14.77 19.83 -7.29
C TYR A 378 13.77 18.71 -7.52
N VAL A 379 12.48 19.05 -7.55
CA VAL A 379 11.42 18.17 -8.01
C VAL A 379 10.53 18.90 -9.00
N PHE A 380 10.35 18.29 -10.16
CA PHE A 380 9.41 18.75 -11.18
C PHE A 380 8.24 17.77 -11.25
N VAL A 381 7.02 18.31 -11.29
CA VAL A 381 5.79 17.54 -11.52
C VAL A 381 5.11 18.12 -12.76
N GLY A 382 4.91 17.30 -13.77
CA GLY A 382 4.36 17.77 -15.05
C GLY A 382 5.13 18.95 -15.66
N GLY A 383 6.45 19.04 -15.44
CA GLY A 383 7.31 20.13 -15.87
C GLY A 383 7.30 21.38 -14.99
N GLN A 384 6.48 21.44 -13.95
CA GLN A 384 6.46 22.56 -13.01
C GLN A 384 7.39 22.29 -11.82
N LEU A 385 8.20 23.27 -11.46
CA LEU A 385 9.18 23.16 -10.38
C LEU A 385 8.49 23.25 -9.02
N ALA A 386 8.30 22.10 -8.37
CA ALA A 386 7.60 21.98 -7.10
C ALA A 386 8.53 22.04 -5.87
N ILE A 387 9.80 21.62 -6.02
CA ILE A 387 10.86 21.84 -5.02
C ILE A 387 12.05 22.53 -5.72
N ARG A 388 12.56 23.58 -5.09
CA ARG A 388 13.75 24.33 -5.53
C ARG A 388 14.74 24.44 -4.37
N ASP A 389 15.97 23.96 -4.57
CA ASP A 389 17.04 23.96 -3.56
C ASP A 389 16.61 23.34 -2.21
N GLY A 390 15.81 22.26 -2.29
CA GLY A 390 15.23 21.57 -1.12
C GLY A 390 13.96 22.20 -0.54
N GLU A 391 13.56 23.40 -1.01
CA GLU A 391 12.41 24.13 -0.47
C GLU A 391 11.16 23.97 -1.34
N LEU A 392 10.03 23.71 -0.68
CA LEU A 392 8.73 23.55 -1.31
C LEU A 392 8.24 24.88 -1.86
N GLN A 393 7.84 24.90 -3.14
CA GLN A 393 7.16 26.03 -3.75
C GLN A 393 5.68 26.00 -3.38
N SER A 394 5.24 26.95 -2.56
CA SER A 394 3.93 26.94 -1.91
C SER A 394 2.74 27.06 -2.87
N ASP A 395 2.94 27.64 -4.03
CA ASP A 395 1.95 27.98 -5.06
C ASP A 395 1.91 26.98 -6.23
N VAL A 396 2.71 25.89 -6.19
CA VAL A 396 2.75 24.88 -7.24
C VAL A 396 1.86 23.68 -6.90
N TYR A 397 0.82 23.49 -7.70
CA TYR A 397 -0.17 22.39 -7.63
C TYR A 397 -0.26 21.74 -9.02
N ALA A 398 0.76 20.97 -9.38
CA ALA A 398 0.93 20.41 -10.73
C ALA A 398 0.44 18.95 -10.85
N GLY A 399 0.01 18.35 -9.74
CA GLY A 399 -0.46 16.97 -9.71
C GLY A 399 -1.73 16.76 -10.54
N ARG A 400 -1.81 15.60 -11.16
CA ARG A 400 -2.94 15.17 -11.99
C ARG A 400 -3.43 13.81 -11.56
N ARG A 401 -4.72 13.55 -11.76
CA ARG A 401 -5.29 12.23 -11.56
C ARG A 401 -4.72 11.25 -12.60
N VAL A 402 -4.30 10.08 -12.13
CA VAL A 402 -3.87 8.93 -12.94
C VAL A 402 -5.06 7.98 -12.98
N LEU A 403 -5.50 7.64 -14.17
CA LEU A 403 -6.64 6.76 -14.41
C LEU A 403 -6.22 5.59 -15.32
N ARG A 404 -7.03 4.58 -15.29
CA ARG A 404 -6.97 3.44 -16.20
C ARG A 404 -7.29 3.83 -17.64
#